data_3cd9d193052c0ba0e5b35c3399588db3
#
_entry.id   3cd9d193052c0ba0e5b35c3399588db3
#
_cell.length_a   1.000
_cell.length_b   1.000
_cell.length_c   1.000
_cell.angle_alpha   90.00
_cell.angle_beta   90.00
_cell.angle_gamma   90.00
#
_symmetry.space_group_name_H-M   'P 1'
#
loop_
_entity.id
_entity.type
_entity.pdbx_description
1 polymer ?
#
loop_
_entity_poly.entity_id
_entity_poly.type
_entity_poly.pdbx_seq_one_letter_code
_entity_poly.pdbx_strand_id
1 'polypeptide(L)'
;MKYNFDEQIERRKTNSYKWDSIPNQDVLPMWVADMDFRTAQPVVNALQRRITHGIFGYTRVPDEYYDAVINWFSRRHGWKINRNWFIYTSGVVPAISAIIKALTVPGDKVLVQTPVYNCFFSSIRNNGCEIVYSPLVYANNTYTIDFNDLESKVSDPKVKLMLLCNPHNPVGRVWKREELEQIGEICIKNNVTIISDEIHCELVYPGYFYTPFASISDDFLKSSVTCISPSKAFNIAGLQIANIVCADESIKSKIDRAINDNEVCDVNPFGVIATQAAYNEGEEWLTQLIELEFNL
;
A
#
# COMPACT_ATOMS: atom_id res chain seq x y z
N MET A 1 -27.83 -5.94 -5.66
CA MET A 1 -26.66 -5.93 -4.78
C MET A 1 -27.06 -6.30 -3.36
N LYS A 2 -26.19 -6.98 -2.60
CA LYS A 2 -26.43 -7.31 -1.18
C LYS A 2 -26.10 -6.11 -0.27
N TYR A 3 -25.18 -5.26 -0.71
CA TYR A 3 -24.75 -4.07 0.04
C TYR A 3 -25.39 -2.82 -0.53
N ASN A 4 -25.78 -1.90 0.37
CA ASN A 4 -26.37 -0.64 0.00
C ASN A 4 -25.28 0.46 -0.03
N PHE A 5 -24.83 0.82 -1.22
CA PHE A 5 -23.86 1.90 -1.41
C PHE A 5 -24.54 3.26 -1.64
N ASP A 6 -25.88 3.32 -1.73
CA ASP A 6 -26.64 4.57 -1.85
C ASP A 6 -27.00 5.17 -0.48
N GLU A 7 -26.64 4.50 0.62
CA GLU A 7 -26.89 5.00 1.97
C GLU A 7 -26.12 6.30 2.19
N GLN A 8 -26.84 7.38 2.43
CA GLN A 8 -26.23 8.66 2.80
C GLN A 8 -25.83 8.66 4.27
N ILE A 9 -24.53 8.71 4.52
CA ILE A 9 -23.95 8.71 5.86
C ILE A 9 -23.41 10.10 6.16
N GLU A 10 -23.94 10.74 7.21
CA GLU A 10 -23.42 12.04 7.63
C GLU A 10 -21.99 11.90 8.14
N ARG A 11 -21.08 12.62 7.49
CA ARG A 11 -19.64 12.58 7.78
C ARG A 11 -19.13 13.85 8.47
N ARG A 12 -19.92 14.94 8.42
CA ARG A 12 -19.55 16.19 9.11
C ARG A 12 -19.78 16.08 10.61
N LYS A 13 -18.95 16.78 11.40
CA LYS A 13 -18.97 16.74 12.88
C LYS A 13 -18.70 15.35 13.46
N THR A 14 -17.98 14.51 12.71
CA THR A 14 -17.52 13.18 13.14
C THR A 14 -16.01 13.10 13.33
N ASN A 15 -15.31 14.24 13.26
CA ASN A 15 -13.86 14.36 13.19
C ASN A 15 -13.28 13.72 11.92
N SER A 16 -14.06 13.67 10.84
CA SER A 16 -13.59 13.18 9.55
C SER A 16 -12.54 14.13 8.98
N TYR A 17 -11.32 13.65 8.76
CA TYR A 17 -10.27 14.44 8.13
C TYR A 17 -10.65 14.91 6.74
N LYS A 18 -11.39 14.10 5.97
CA LYS A 18 -11.91 14.45 4.64
C LYS A 18 -12.93 15.57 4.71
N TRP A 19 -13.94 15.44 5.57
CA TRP A 19 -15.12 16.32 5.59
C TRP A 19 -14.97 17.53 6.51
N ASP A 20 -14.36 17.36 7.70
CA ASP A 20 -14.30 18.41 8.71
C ASP A 20 -13.10 19.35 8.55
N SER A 21 -12.11 18.98 7.68
CA SER A 21 -11.00 19.87 7.34
C SER A 21 -11.39 21.01 6.40
N ILE A 22 -12.57 20.95 5.77
CA ILE A 22 -13.08 21.97 4.85
C ILE A 22 -14.21 22.72 5.53
N PRO A 23 -13.99 24.00 5.93
CA PRO A 23 -15.01 24.79 6.65
C PRO A 23 -16.25 25.09 5.81
N ASN A 24 -16.09 25.26 4.48
CA ASN A 24 -17.21 25.56 3.59
C ASN A 24 -18.05 24.28 3.36
N GLN A 25 -19.31 24.32 3.81
CA GLN A 25 -20.22 23.18 3.73
C GLN A 25 -20.75 22.89 2.32
N ASP A 26 -20.66 23.86 1.40
CA ASP A 26 -21.08 23.69 0.00
C ASP A 26 -20.05 22.99 -0.87
N VAL A 27 -18.85 22.74 -0.32
CA VAL A 27 -17.77 22.04 -1.03
C VAL A 27 -17.87 20.54 -0.80
N LEU A 28 -17.97 19.78 -1.89
CA LEU A 28 -17.83 18.32 -1.86
C LEU A 28 -16.34 17.94 -1.80
N PRO A 29 -15.86 17.36 -0.69
CA PRO A 29 -14.45 16.98 -0.57
C PRO A 29 -14.15 15.72 -1.37
N MET A 30 -13.19 15.81 -2.31
CA MET A 30 -12.73 14.68 -3.13
C MET A 30 -11.20 14.56 -3.13
N TRP A 31 -10.52 15.02 -2.10
CA TRP A 31 -9.07 15.20 -2.07
C TRP A 31 -8.30 14.07 -1.36
N VAL A 32 -8.97 13.27 -0.54
CA VAL A 32 -8.38 12.15 0.18
C VAL A 32 -9.13 10.86 -0.12
N ALA A 33 -8.38 9.78 -0.25
CA ALA A 33 -8.90 8.49 -0.69
C ALA A 33 -9.45 7.64 0.48
N ASP A 34 -10.40 8.17 1.22
CA ASP A 34 -11.35 7.40 2.03
C ASP A 34 -12.74 7.49 1.41
N MET A 35 -13.46 6.40 1.44
CA MET A 35 -14.79 6.28 0.86
C MET A 35 -15.85 6.80 1.83
N ASP A 36 -17.02 7.17 1.29
CA ASP A 36 -18.19 7.53 2.09
C ASP A 36 -19.17 6.37 2.29
N PHE A 37 -18.76 5.17 1.91
CA PHE A 37 -19.47 3.92 2.13
C PHE A 37 -19.07 3.27 3.47
N ARG A 38 -20.02 2.56 4.10
CA ARG A 38 -19.68 1.69 5.22
C ARG A 38 -18.72 0.59 4.76
N THR A 39 -17.74 0.27 5.59
CA THR A 39 -16.93 -0.93 5.37
C THR A 39 -17.79 -2.20 5.41
N ALA A 40 -17.22 -3.32 4.95
CA ALA A 40 -17.91 -4.61 4.93
C ALA A 40 -18.47 -4.99 6.31
N GLN A 41 -19.72 -5.49 6.35
CA GLN A 41 -20.39 -5.83 7.60
C GLN A 41 -19.61 -6.84 8.49
N PRO A 42 -18.90 -7.85 7.94
CA PRO A 42 -18.02 -8.70 8.74
C PRO A 42 -16.98 -7.93 9.55
N VAL A 43 -16.40 -6.86 8.98
CA VAL A 43 -15.43 -6.01 9.68
C VAL A 43 -16.11 -5.30 10.85
N VAL A 44 -17.28 -4.70 10.64
CA VAL A 44 -18.06 -4.04 11.71
C VAL A 44 -18.36 -5.02 12.83
N ASN A 45 -18.84 -6.22 12.49
CA ASN A 45 -19.19 -7.25 13.47
C ASN A 45 -17.98 -7.72 14.28
N ALA A 46 -16.82 -7.87 13.64
CA ALA A 46 -15.58 -8.26 14.30
C ALA A 46 -15.11 -7.19 15.31
N LEU A 47 -15.16 -5.92 14.91
CA LEU A 47 -14.84 -4.79 15.78
C LEU A 47 -15.81 -4.69 16.96
N GLN A 48 -17.11 -4.87 16.75
CA GLN A 48 -18.11 -4.86 17.83
C GLN A 48 -17.86 -5.97 18.86
N ARG A 49 -17.54 -7.19 18.43
CA ARG A 49 -17.15 -8.28 19.35
C ARG A 49 -15.94 -7.90 20.20
N ARG A 50 -14.93 -7.26 19.59
CA ARG A 50 -13.73 -6.83 20.33
C ARG A 50 -14.01 -5.69 21.33
N ILE A 51 -14.88 -4.76 20.96
CA ILE A 51 -15.33 -3.68 21.86
C ILE A 51 -16.09 -4.26 23.04
N THR A 52 -16.99 -5.21 22.82
CA THR A 52 -17.77 -5.87 23.87
C THR A 52 -16.89 -6.63 24.88
N HIS A 53 -15.73 -7.14 24.46
CA HIS A 53 -14.76 -7.76 25.37
C HIS A 53 -14.21 -6.76 26.41
N GLY A 54 -14.06 -5.47 26.08
CA GLY A 54 -13.80 -4.38 27.00
C GLY A 54 -12.37 -4.26 27.57
N ILE A 55 -11.43 -5.13 27.18
CA ILE A 55 -10.03 -5.07 27.63
C ILE A 55 -9.13 -4.75 26.45
N PHE A 56 -8.47 -3.59 26.46
CA PHE A 56 -7.66 -3.04 25.37
C PHE A 56 -6.17 -2.98 25.75
N GLY A 57 -5.64 -4.09 26.27
CA GLY A 57 -4.24 -4.23 26.61
C GLY A 57 -3.34 -4.49 25.40
N TYR A 58 -2.04 -4.64 25.65
CA TYR A 58 -1.07 -4.96 24.61
C TYR A 58 -1.48 -6.20 23.82
N THR A 59 -1.29 -6.12 22.50
CA THR A 59 -1.74 -7.14 21.54
C THR A 59 -0.55 -7.66 20.74
N ARG A 60 -0.53 -8.96 20.48
CA ARG A 60 0.35 -9.57 19.49
C ARG A 60 -0.39 -9.78 18.18
N VAL A 61 0.34 -9.85 17.08
CA VAL A 61 -0.22 -10.29 15.79
C VAL A 61 -0.31 -11.83 15.82
N PRO A 62 -1.52 -12.41 15.77
CA PRO A 62 -1.68 -13.87 15.79
C PRO A 62 -1.38 -14.50 14.42
N ASP A 63 -1.14 -15.82 14.39
CA ASP A 63 -0.84 -16.52 13.15
C ASP A 63 -2.00 -16.46 12.14
N GLU A 64 -3.22 -16.51 12.62
CA GLU A 64 -4.44 -16.42 11.81
C GLU A 64 -4.55 -15.08 11.03
N TYR A 65 -3.90 -14.03 11.52
CA TYR A 65 -3.80 -12.77 10.78
C TYR A 65 -2.98 -12.94 9.50
N TYR A 66 -1.81 -13.56 9.62
CA TYR A 66 -0.94 -13.78 8.47
C TYR A 66 -1.53 -14.81 7.52
N ASP A 67 -2.19 -15.84 8.04
CA ASP A 67 -2.92 -16.81 7.25
C ASP A 67 -4.01 -16.15 6.40
N ALA A 68 -4.75 -15.20 6.98
CA ALA A 68 -5.75 -14.42 6.24
C ALA A 68 -5.12 -13.63 5.07
N VAL A 69 -3.99 -12.96 5.31
CA VAL A 69 -3.26 -12.21 4.27
C VAL A 69 -2.71 -13.15 3.19
N ILE A 70 -2.04 -14.24 3.59
CA ILE A 70 -1.45 -15.22 2.68
C ILE A 70 -2.53 -15.86 1.80
N ASN A 71 -3.63 -16.30 2.39
CA ASN A 71 -4.74 -16.91 1.68
C ASN A 71 -5.39 -15.94 0.70
N TRP A 72 -5.54 -14.67 1.10
CA TRP A 72 -6.08 -13.62 0.23
C TRP A 72 -5.22 -13.43 -1.02
N PHE A 73 -3.94 -13.16 -0.86
CA PHE A 73 -3.03 -12.93 -1.98
C PHE A 73 -2.83 -14.17 -2.85
N SER A 74 -2.82 -15.36 -2.26
CA SER A 74 -2.70 -16.62 -3.00
C SER A 74 -3.88 -16.86 -3.93
N ARG A 75 -5.13 -16.68 -3.44
CA ARG A 75 -6.32 -16.98 -4.26
C ARG A 75 -6.72 -15.85 -5.21
N ARG A 76 -6.46 -14.57 -4.87
CA ARG A 76 -6.83 -13.45 -5.75
C ARG A 76 -5.74 -13.08 -6.75
N HIS A 77 -4.48 -13.21 -6.37
CA HIS A 77 -3.35 -12.74 -7.17
C HIS A 77 -2.34 -13.84 -7.50
N GLY A 78 -2.56 -15.08 -7.08
CA GLY A 78 -1.65 -16.20 -7.32
C GLY A 78 -0.30 -16.08 -6.61
N TRP A 79 -0.14 -15.11 -5.71
CA TRP A 79 1.10 -14.86 -5.00
C TRP A 79 1.15 -15.63 -3.67
N LYS A 80 2.07 -16.59 -3.60
CA LYS A 80 2.29 -17.42 -2.40
C LYS A 80 3.34 -16.74 -1.51
N ILE A 81 2.89 -15.96 -0.56
CA ILE A 81 3.76 -15.24 0.39
C ILE A 81 4.17 -16.22 1.52
N ASN A 82 5.47 -16.26 1.86
CA ASN A 82 5.93 -17.02 3.00
C ASN A 82 5.68 -16.22 4.30
N ARG A 83 5.21 -16.90 5.35
CA ARG A 83 4.96 -16.32 6.67
C ARG A 83 6.16 -15.56 7.23
N ASN A 84 7.37 -16.03 6.99
CA ASN A 84 8.60 -15.43 7.50
C ASN A 84 9.01 -14.12 6.82
N TRP A 85 8.35 -13.73 5.71
CA TRP A 85 8.66 -12.49 4.98
C TRP A 85 7.95 -11.27 5.54
N PHE A 86 7.00 -11.45 6.46
CA PHE A 86 6.18 -10.35 6.98
C PHE A 86 6.88 -9.55 8.08
N ILE A 87 6.68 -8.24 8.06
CA ILE A 87 6.83 -7.33 9.17
C ILE A 87 5.51 -6.55 9.29
N TYR A 88 4.91 -6.59 10.48
CA TYR A 88 3.72 -5.79 10.80
C TYR A 88 4.09 -4.31 10.93
N THR A 89 3.20 -3.41 10.50
CA THR A 89 3.34 -1.97 10.66
C THR A 89 2.00 -1.26 10.72
N SER A 90 1.99 -0.04 11.24
CA SER A 90 0.77 0.77 11.43
C SER A 90 0.24 1.43 10.15
N GLY A 91 0.93 1.31 9.02
CA GLY A 91 0.51 1.89 7.74
C GLY A 91 1.60 1.85 6.70
N VAL A 92 1.22 2.04 5.42
CA VAL A 92 2.17 1.99 4.30
C VAL A 92 3.14 3.19 4.29
N VAL A 93 2.68 4.38 4.67
CA VAL A 93 3.59 5.55 4.77
C VAL A 93 4.65 5.37 5.85
N PRO A 94 4.31 4.95 7.09
CA PRO A 94 5.32 4.55 8.08
C PRO A 94 6.24 3.43 7.60
N ALA A 95 5.70 2.41 6.88
CA ALA A 95 6.49 1.35 6.27
C ALA A 95 7.56 1.89 5.32
N ILE A 96 7.14 2.70 4.34
CA ILE A 96 8.05 3.32 3.35
C ILE A 96 9.13 4.14 4.05
N SER A 97 8.76 4.94 5.04
CA SER A 97 9.74 5.74 5.80
C SER A 97 10.75 4.87 6.54
N ALA A 98 10.31 3.77 7.17
CA ALA A 98 11.19 2.83 7.85
C ALA A 98 12.12 2.08 6.87
N ILE A 99 11.62 1.70 5.69
CA ILE A 99 12.43 1.04 4.65
C ILE A 99 13.50 2.00 4.12
N ILE A 100 13.15 3.27 3.84
CA ILE A 100 14.13 4.26 3.40
C ILE A 100 15.19 4.44 4.48
N LYS A 101 14.82 4.63 5.75
CA LYS A 101 15.75 4.75 6.88
C LYS A 101 16.69 3.54 7.00
N ALA A 102 16.16 2.34 6.76
CA ALA A 102 16.94 1.09 6.88
C ALA A 102 17.97 0.88 5.78
N LEU A 103 17.69 1.39 4.57
CA LEU A 103 18.43 1.04 3.36
C LEU A 103 19.22 2.20 2.76
N THR A 104 19.15 3.39 3.35
CA THR A 104 19.86 4.59 2.86
C THR A 104 20.58 5.32 4.00
N VAL A 105 21.45 6.23 3.60
CA VAL A 105 22.05 7.22 4.48
C VAL A 105 21.72 8.62 3.95
N PRO A 106 21.77 9.69 4.80
CA PRO A 106 21.57 11.06 4.32
C PRO A 106 22.48 11.40 3.14
N GLY A 107 21.87 11.98 2.07
CA GLY A 107 22.56 12.27 0.79
C GLY A 107 22.47 11.16 -0.26
N ASP A 108 21.96 9.97 0.08
CA ASP A 108 21.54 8.98 -0.93
C ASP A 108 20.30 9.47 -1.69
N LYS A 109 20.04 8.88 -2.84
CA LYS A 109 18.95 9.26 -3.73
C LYS A 109 17.89 8.18 -3.82
N VAL A 110 16.63 8.62 -3.89
CA VAL A 110 15.47 7.75 -4.09
C VAL A 110 14.69 8.22 -5.32
N LEU A 111 14.47 7.31 -6.27
CA LEU A 111 13.78 7.60 -7.50
C LEU A 111 12.27 7.44 -7.34
N VAL A 112 11.52 8.38 -7.95
CA VAL A 112 10.05 8.36 -8.04
C VAL A 112 9.59 8.70 -9.45
N GLN A 113 8.51 8.07 -9.90
CA GLN A 113 7.86 8.33 -11.19
C GLN A 113 6.70 9.32 -11.00
N THR A 114 6.86 10.56 -11.47
CA THR A 114 5.86 11.62 -11.25
C THR A 114 4.87 11.76 -12.41
N PRO A 115 3.61 12.19 -12.13
CA PRO A 115 3.05 12.52 -10.82
C PRO A 115 2.81 11.27 -9.98
N VAL A 116 3.05 11.34 -8.66
CA VAL A 116 2.90 10.21 -7.73
C VAL A 116 2.42 10.70 -6.36
N TYR A 117 2.01 9.80 -5.51
CA TYR A 117 1.51 10.06 -4.16
C TYR A 117 2.45 10.97 -3.36
N ASN A 118 1.90 12.06 -2.83
CA ASN A 118 2.68 13.14 -2.21
C ASN A 118 3.49 12.71 -0.98
N CYS A 119 3.03 11.71 -0.22
CA CYS A 119 3.77 11.24 0.95
C CYS A 119 5.10 10.56 0.60
N PHE A 120 5.32 10.14 -0.65
CA PHE A 120 6.63 9.65 -1.09
C PHE A 120 7.70 10.73 -0.93
N PHE A 121 7.38 11.95 -1.32
CA PHE A 121 8.32 13.08 -1.20
C PHE A 121 8.68 13.41 0.25
N SER A 122 7.69 13.40 1.15
CA SER A 122 7.95 13.64 2.58
C SER A 122 8.75 12.50 3.20
N SER A 123 8.43 11.24 2.89
CA SER A 123 9.16 10.08 3.40
C SER A 123 10.64 10.11 2.98
N ILE A 124 10.94 10.52 1.74
CA ILE A 124 12.33 10.64 1.26
C ILE A 124 13.05 11.77 1.98
N ARG A 125 12.45 12.97 2.02
CA ARG A 125 13.09 14.15 2.63
C ARG A 125 13.31 14.00 4.13
N ASN A 126 12.35 13.39 4.84
CA ASN A 126 12.43 13.19 6.28
C ASN A 126 13.57 12.23 6.68
N ASN A 127 14.04 11.40 5.76
CA ASN A 127 15.20 10.54 5.95
C ASN A 127 16.50 11.15 5.41
N GLY A 128 16.51 12.44 5.04
CA GLY A 128 17.70 13.15 4.56
C GLY A 128 18.14 12.75 3.15
N CYS A 129 17.28 12.06 2.40
CA CYS A 129 17.57 11.61 1.03
C CYS A 129 17.13 12.65 -0.01
N GLU A 130 17.78 12.61 -1.17
CA GLU A 130 17.43 13.41 -2.34
C GLU A 130 16.43 12.68 -3.22
N ILE A 131 15.52 13.45 -3.84
CA ILE A 131 14.52 12.89 -4.75
C ILE A 131 15.07 12.94 -6.18
N VAL A 132 15.02 11.80 -6.88
CA VAL A 132 15.26 11.72 -8.32
C VAL A 132 13.91 11.56 -9.02
N TYR A 133 13.63 12.45 -9.94
CA TYR A 133 12.37 12.44 -10.69
C TYR A 133 12.56 11.74 -12.02
N SER A 134 11.72 10.74 -12.31
CA SER A 134 11.53 10.13 -13.63
C SER A 134 10.07 10.36 -14.05
N PRO A 135 9.79 11.47 -14.75
CA PRO A 135 8.42 11.83 -15.11
C PRO A 135 7.78 10.81 -16.07
N LEU A 136 6.54 10.43 -15.76
CA LEU A 136 5.71 9.69 -16.69
C LEU A 136 5.34 10.56 -17.89
N VAL A 137 5.26 9.95 -19.07
CA VAL A 137 4.86 10.62 -20.29
C VAL A 137 3.35 10.49 -20.47
N TYR A 138 2.64 11.62 -20.56
CA TYR A 138 1.21 11.63 -20.87
C TYR A 138 0.99 11.81 -22.36
N ALA A 139 0.44 10.80 -23.00
CA ALA A 139 0.08 10.81 -24.41
C ALA A 139 -1.12 9.88 -24.66
N ASN A 140 -1.96 10.21 -25.64
CA ASN A 140 -3.12 9.39 -26.01
C ASN A 140 -4.04 9.03 -24.82
N ASN A 141 -4.30 9.99 -23.94
CA ASN A 141 -5.11 9.84 -22.74
C ASN A 141 -4.60 8.78 -21.75
N THR A 142 -3.32 8.48 -21.76
CA THR A 142 -2.71 7.53 -20.81
C THR A 142 -1.31 7.99 -20.41
N TYR A 143 -0.86 7.50 -19.25
CA TYR A 143 0.50 7.69 -18.80
C TYR A 143 1.35 6.47 -19.14
N THR A 144 2.57 6.68 -19.60
CA THR A 144 3.56 5.66 -19.93
C THR A 144 4.90 5.96 -19.28
N ILE A 145 5.74 4.94 -19.14
CA ILE A 145 7.07 5.06 -18.57
C ILE A 145 8.06 5.39 -19.68
N ASP A 146 8.90 6.41 -19.44
CA ASP A 146 10.11 6.63 -20.25
C ASP A 146 11.25 5.76 -19.69
N PHE A 147 11.42 4.57 -20.27
CA PHE A 147 12.44 3.63 -19.81
C PHE A 147 13.87 4.11 -20.07
N ASN A 148 14.11 4.98 -21.07
CA ASN A 148 15.42 5.56 -21.31
C ASN A 148 15.77 6.57 -20.20
N ASP A 149 14.81 7.41 -19.81
CA ASP A 149 14.98 8.33 -18.67
C ASP A 149 15.19 7.55 -17.38
N LEU A 150 14.38 6.51 -17.13
CA LEU A 150 14.51 5.64 -15.96
C LEU A 150 15.91 5.02 -15.88
N GLU A 151 16.39 4.36 -16.94
CA GLU A 151 17.72 3.72 -16.98
C GLU A 151 18.84 4.76 -16.77
N SER A 152 18.74 5.91 -17.41
CA SER A 152 19.69 6.99 -17.20
C SER A 152 19.73 7.48 -15.74
N LYS A 153 18.59 7.58 -15.08
CA LYS A 153 18.49 8.07 -13.69
C LYS A 153 19.02 7.06 -12.67
N VAL A 154 18.69 5.78 -12.82
CA VAL A 154 19.14 4.72 -11.89
C VAL A 154 20.62 4.36 -12.07
N SER A 155 21.25 4.78 -13.18
CA SER A 155 22.70 4.58 -13.37
C SER A 155 23.57 5.47 -12.46
N ASP A 156 23.00 6.50 -11.81
CA ASP A 156 23.69 7.26 -10.77
C ASP A 156 23.90 6.35 -9.52
N PRO A 157 25.16 6.10 -9.10
CA PRO A 157 25.46 5.19 -7.99
C PRO A 157 24.91 5.67 -6.63
N LYS A 158 24.47 6.93 -6.52
CA LYS A 158 23.78 7.45 -5.34
C LYS A 158 22.32 7.04 -5.29
N VAL A 159 21.70 6.61 -6.40
CA VAL A 159 20.33 6.09 -6.39
C VAL A 159 20.34 4.71 -5.77
N LYS A 160 19.78 4.57 -4.59
CA LYS A 160 19.73 3.32 -3.83
C LYS A 160 18.38 2.63 -3.90
N LEU A 161 17.33 3.43 -4.01
CA LEU A 161 15.95 2.97 -3.97
C LEU A 161 15.13 3.57 -5.10
N MET A 162 14.16 2.80 -5.56
CA MET A 162 13.04 3.29 -6.37
C MET A 162 11.73 3.05 -5.60
N LEU A 163 10.89 4.08 -5.44
CA LEU A 163 9.52 3.93 -4.97
C LEU A 163 8.60 3.71 -6.16
N LEU A 164 8.14 2.48 -6.30
CA LEU A 164 7.15 2.07 -7.30
C LEU A 164 5.75 2.13 -6.70
N CYS A 165 4.81 2.81 -7.35
CA CYS A 165 3.40 2.79 -7.00
C CYS A 165 2.66 1.83 -7.94
N ASN A 166 2.11 0.72 -7.41
CA ASN A 166 1.57 -0.36 -8.22
C ASN A 166 0.28 -0.96 -7.61
N PRO A 167 -0.91 -0.60 -8.07
CA PRO A 167 -1.28 0.38 -9.11
C PRO A 167 -0.90 1.82 -8.79
N HIS A 168 -0.74 2.65 -9.83
CA HIS A 168 -0.13 3.97 -9.71
C HIS A 168 -1.15 5.08 -9.38
N ASN A 169 -1.01 5.68 -8.23
CA ASN A 169 -1.79 6.84 -7.76
C ASN A 169 -0.93 8.13 -7.92
N PRO A 170 -1.44 9.23 -8.50
CA PRO A 170 -2.84 9.51 -8.83
C PRO A 170 -3.23 9.24 -10.30
N VAL A 171 -2.35 8.71 -11.14
CA VAL A 171 -2.61 8.61 -12.58
C VAL A 171 -3.60 7.50 -12.97
N GLY A 172 -3.98 6.64 -12.01
CA GLY A 172 -4.96 5.58 -12.23
C GLY A 172 -4.49 4.47 -13.17
N ARG A 173 -3.17 4.16 -13.18
CA ARG A 173 -2.59 3.11 -14.02
C ARG A 173 -2.39 1.81 -13.25
N VAL A 174 -2.85 0.71 -13.85
CA VAL A 174 -2.38 -0.63 -13.53
C VAL A 174 -1.26 -0.96 -14.52
N TRP A 175 -0.06 -1.18 -14.02
CA TRP A 175 1.10 -1.50 -14.86
C TRP A 175 0.96 -2.90 -15.43
N LYS A 176 1.30 -3.07 -16.71
CA LYS A 176 1.37 -4.38 -17.33
C LYS A 176 2.56 -5.15 -16.78
N ARG A 177 2.49 -6.47 -16.84
CA ARG A 177 3.57 -7.35 -16.40
C ARG A 177 4.90 -7.00 -17.08
N GLU A 178 4.87 -6.75 -18.39
CA GLU A 178 6.05 -6.40 -19.19
C GLU A 178 6.67 -5.06 -18.79
N GLU A 179 5.83 -4.09 -18.37
CA GLU A 179 6.31 -2.80 -17.85
C GLU A 179 7.02 -3.00 -16.50
N LEU A 180 6.47 -3.84 -15.61
CA LEU A 180 7.07 -4.18 -14.33
C LEU A 180 8.36 -4.99 -14.49
N GLU A 181 8.41 -5.92 -15.43
CA GLU A 181 9.61 -6.69 -15.78
C GLU A 181 10.74 -5.76 -16.21
N GLN A 182 10.47 -4.82 -17.12
CA GLN A 182 11.47 -3.87 -17.58
C GLN A 182 11.95 -2.94 -16.46
N ILE A 183 11.06 -2.45 -15.57
CA ILE A 183 11.48 -1.69 -14.36
C ILE A 183 12.43 -2.53 -13.51
N GLY A 184 12.05 -3.77 -13.23
CA GLY A 184 12.83 -4.66 -12.37
C GLY A 184 14.21 -4.95 -12.92
N GLU A 185 14.30 -5.29 -14.19
CA GLU A 185 15.57 -5.56 -14.88
C GLU A 185 16.52 -4.35 -14.84
N ILE A 186 16.00 -3.16 -15.13
CA ILE A 186 16.76 -1.90 -15.07
C ILE A 186 17.28 -1.64 -13.65
N CYS A 187 16.42 -1.78 -12.62
CA CYS A 187 16.80 -1.55 -11.23
C CYS A 187 17.81 -2.59 -10.73
N ILE A 188 17.61 -3.87 -11.00
CA ILE A 188 18.52 -4.97 -10.57
C ILE A 188 19.90 -4.78 -11.21
N LYS A 189 19.97 -4.50 -12.49
CA LYS A 189 21.21 -4.22 -13.23
C LYS A 189 22.05 -3.11 -12.57
N ASN A 190 21.38 -2.14 -11.94
CA ASN A 190 22.02 -0.98 -11.31
C ASN A 190 22.10 -1.09 -9.76
N ASN A 191 21.77 -2.25 -9.17
CA ASN A 191 21.73 -2.48 -7.72
C ASN A 191 20.81 -1.52 -6.97
N VAL A 192 19.67 -1.16 -7.56
CA VAL A 192 18.62 -0.32 -6.97
C VAL A 192 17.53 -1.22 -6.41
N THR A 193 17.27 -1.14 -5.10
CA THR A 193 16.18 -1.88 -4.47
C THR A 193 14.84 -1.20 -4.73
N ILE A 194 13.81 -1.98 -5.07
CA ILE A 194 12.46 -1.46 -5.32
C ILE A 194 11.62 -1.57 -4.06
N ILE A 195 11.01 -0.44 -3.66
CA ILE A 195 9.92 -0.42 -2.68
C ILE A 195 8.63 -0.34 -3.48
N SER A 196 7.87 -1.42 -3.52
CA SER A 196 6.59 -1.49 -4.23
C SER A 196 5.45 -1.16 -3.27
N ASP A 197 4.85 0.02 -3.44
CA ASP A 197 3.63 0.39 -2.74
C ASP A 197 2.42 -0.17 -3.50
N GLU A 198 1.85 -1.24 -2.95
CA GLU A 198 0.76 -2.00 -3.55
C GLU A 198 -0.57 -1.83 -2.78
N ILE A 199 -0.72 -0.70 -2.06
CA ILE A 199 -1.90 -0.42 -1.23
C ILE A 199 -3.21 -0.37 -2.04
N HIS A 200 -3.13 -0.10 -3.35
CA HIS A 200 -4.29 -0.02 -4.26
C HIS A 200 -4.54 -1.31 -5.05
N CYS A 201 -3.83 -2.40 -4.76
CA CYS A 201 -3.85 -3.64 -5.54
C CYS A 201 -5.25 -4.27 -5.73
N GLU A 202 -6.17 -4.02 -4.82
CA GLU A 202 -7.52 -4.56 -4.87
C GLU A 202 -8.51 -3.67 -5.65
N LEU A 203 -8.18 -2.39 -5.88
CA LEU A 203 -9.04 -1.43 -6.56
C LEU A 203 -8.70 -1.39 -8.06
N VAL A 204 -8.93 -2.52 -8.73
CA VAL A 204 -8.65 -2.71 -10.14
C VAL A 204 -9.93 -3.10 -10.87
N TYR A 205 -10.25 -2.33 -11.92
CA TYR A 205 -11.48 -2.53 -12.68
C TYR A 205 -11.43 -3.76 -13.60
N PRO A 206 -12.60 -4.35 -13.93
CA PRO A 206 -12.69 -5.47 -14.87
C PRO A 206 -11.93 -5.21 -16.17
N GLY A 207 -11.20 -6.22 -16.65
CA GLY A 207 -10.36 -6.13 -17.85
C GLY A 207 -8.92 -5.67 -17.61
N TYR A 208 -8.59 -5.25 -16.39
CA TYR A 208 -7.22 -4.97 -15.95
C TYR A 208 -6.76 -5.99 -14.91
N PHE A 209 -5.47 -6.28 -14.89
CA PHE A 209 -4.89 -7.29 -14.01
C PHE A 209 -3.72 -6.71 -13.23
N TYR A 210 -3.87 -6.64 -11.91
CA TYR A 210 -2.77 -6.32 -11.02
C TYR A 210 -1.81 -7.51 -10.94
N THR A 211 -0.52 -7.21 -11.04
CA THR A 211 0.57 -8.18 -10.86
C THR A 211 1.39 -7.75 -9.63
N PRO A 212 1.44 -8.57 -8.55
CA PRO A 212 2.36 -8.30 -7.45
C PRO A 212 3.80 -8.27 -7.97
N PHE A 213 4.54 -7.19 -7.73
CA PHE A 213 5.88 -7.01 -8.29
C PHE A 213 6.82 -8.16 -7.88
N ALA A 214 6.81 -8.51 -6.61
CA ALA A 214 7.65 -9.58 -6.06
C ALA A 214 7.28 -10.99 -6.56
N SER A 215 6.11 -11.18 -7.19
CA SER A 215 5.69 -12.48 -7.72
C SER A 215 6.21 -12.79 -9.12
N ILE A 216 6.85 -11.83 -9.79
CA ILE A 216 7.27 -11.95 -11.18
C ILE A 216 8.41 -12.96 -11.34
N SER A 217 9.42 -12.90 -10.46
CA SER A 217 10.54 -13.85 -10.43
C SER A 217 11.22 -13.87 -9.06
N ASP A 218 12.07 -14.87 -8.83
CA ASP A 218 12.88 -14.97 -7.61
C ASP A 218 13.85 -13.78 -7.44
N ASP A 219 14.38 -13.25 -8.53
CA ASP A 219 15.27 -12.09 -8.51
C ASP A 219 14.51 -10.82 -8.10
N PHE A 220 13.29 -10.65 -8.60
CA PHE A 220 12.42 -9.52 -8.21
C PHE A 220 11.99 -9.65 -6.75
N LEU A 221 11.67 -10.86 -6.30
CA LEU A 221 11.34 -11.13 -4.90
C LEU A 221 12.48 -10.75 -3.95
N LYS A 222 13.71 -11.05 -4.30
CA LYS A 222 14.89 -10.76 -3.45
C LYS A 222 15.36 -9.30 -3.53
N SER A 223 15.08 -8.62 -4.65
CA SER A 223 15.50 -7.23 -4.88
C SER A 223 14.43 -6.20 -4.55
N SER A 224 13.31 -6.62 -3.99
CA SER A 224 12.20 -5.73 -3.66
C SER A 224 11.66 -5.89 -2.25
N VAL A 225 10.97 -4.85 -1.81
CA VAL A 225 10.19 -4.81 -0.56
C VAL A 225 8.79 -4.34 -0.91
N THR A 226 7.78 -5.16 -0.64
CA THR A 226 6.39 -4.84 -0.97
C THR A 226 5.63 -4.35 0.24
N CYS A 227 4.87 -3.27 0.09
CA CYS A 227 3.99 -2.71 1.12
C CYS A 227 2.52 -2.96 0.73
N ILE A 228 1.78 -3.66 1.58
CA ILE A 228 0.37 -4.03 1.37
C ILE A 228 -0.51 -3.65 2.56
N SER A 229 -1.76 -3.30 2.30
CA SER A 229 -2.73 -3.01 3.35
C SER A 229 -4.17 -3.16 2.84
N PRO A 230 -5.11 -3.65 3.65
CA PRO A 230 -6.54 -3.66 3.32
C PRO A 230 -7.19 -2.28 3.42
N SER A 231 -6.46 -1.27 3.90
CA SER A 231 -7.03 0.02 4.34
C SER A 231 -7.76 0.79 3.24
N LYS A 232 -7.28 0.72 1.99
CA LYS A 232 -7.94 1.39 0.86
C LYS A 232 -9.10 0.55 0.32
N ALA A 233 -8.88 -0.73 0.11
CA ALA A 233 -9.88 -1.64 -0.43
C ALA A 233 -11.13 -1.75 0.45
N PHE A 234 -10.98 -1.71 1.77
CA PHE A 234 -12.08 -1.90 2.72
C PHE A 234 -12.45 -0.65 3.53
N ASN A 235 -11.96 0.51 3.13
CA ASN A 235 -12.27 1.79 3.81
C ASN A 235 -11.98 1.78 5.32
N ILE A 236 -10.83 1.23 5.71
CA ILE A 236 -10.41 1.07 7.13
C ILE A 236 -9.08 1.78 7.43
N ALA A 237 -8.76 2.85 6.72
CA ALA A 237 -7.50 3.58 6.89
C ALA A 237 -7.29 4.11 8.32
N GLY A 238 -8.36 4.49 9.01
CA GLY A 238 -8.33 4.95 10.40
C GLY A 238 -7.92 3.87 11.42
N LEU A 239 -7.92 2.59 11.02
CA LEU A 239 -7.50 1.48 11.87
C LEU A 239 -5.99 1.22 11.83
N GLN A 240 -5.25 1.93 10.99
CA GLN A 240 -3.79 1.99 10.97
C GLN A 240 -3.12 0.61 10.96
N ILE A 241 -3.16 -0.05 9.80
CA ILE A 241 -2.61 -1.39 9.62
C ILE A 241 -2.00 -1.55 8.24
N ALA A 242 -0.82 -2.15 8.16
CA ALA A 242 -0.18 -2.57 6.92
C ALA A 242 0.82 -3.70 7.18
N ASN A 243 1.32 -4.27 6.10
CA ASN A 243 2.39 -5.25 6.14
C ASN A 243 3.50 -4.84 5.17
N ILE A 244 4.72 -5.07 5.58
CA ILE A 244 5.89 -5.12 4.73
C ILE A 244 6.15 -6.60 4.43
N VAL A 245 6.34 -6.94 3.15
CA VAL A 245 6.74 -8.27 2.70
C VAL A 245 8.13 -8.17 2.10
N CYS A 246 9.10 -8.85 2.71
CA CYS A 246 10.50 -8.84 2.32
C CYS A 246 11.09 -10.25 2.46
N ALA A 247 11.55 -10.84 1.35
CA ALA A 247 12.10 -12.20 1.34
C ALA A 247 13.60 -12.24 1.66
N ASP A 248 14.33 -11.17 1.40
CA ASP A 248 15.74 -11.07 1.76
C ASP A 248 15.90 -10.82 3.26
N GLU A 249 16.47 -11.78 3.98
CA GLU A 249 16.63 -11.72 5.45
C GLU A 249 17.53 -10.58 5.92
N SER A 250 18.54 -10.19 5.12
CA SER A 250 19.42 -9.07 5.48
C SER A 250 18.67 -7.73 5.39
N ILE A 251 17.93 -7.54 4.31
CA ILE A 251 17.08 -6.34 4.12
C ILE A 251 16.00 -6.31 5.20
N LYS A 252 15.30 -7.43 5.40
CA LYS A 252 14.22 -7.56 6.38
C LYS A 252 14.71 -7.22 7.80
N SER A 253 15.85 -7.74 8.22
CA SER A 253 16.43 -7.47 9.55
C SER A 253 16.76 -5.98 9.75
N LYS A 254 17.24 -5.28 8.71
CA LYS A 254 17.48 -3.84 8.76
C LYS A 254 16.17 -3.05 8.90
N ILE A 255 15.13 -3.45 8.17
CA ILE A 255 13.81 -2.81 8.24
C ILE A 255 13.19 -3.01 9.61
N ASP A 256 13.20 -4.23 10.13
CA ASP A 256 12.69 -4.55 11.47
C ASP A 256 13.42 -3.72 12.54
N ARG A 257 14.74 -3.61 12.44
CA ARG A 257 15.52 -2.74 13.32
C ARG A 257 15.10 -1.26 13.21
N ALA A 258 14.89 -0.74 12.02
CA ALA A 258 14.48 0.66 11.82
C ALA A 258 13.09 0.98 12.40
N ILE A 259 12.17 0.02 12.38
CA ILE A 259 10.85 0.15 13.02
C ILE A 259 11.01 0.20 14.55
N ASN A 260 11.83 -0.70 15.11
CA ASN A 260 12.07 -0.76 16.54
C ASN A 260 12.88 0.43 17.07
N ASP A 261 13.78 1.01 16.28
CA ASP A 261 14.53 2.22 16.65
C ASP A 261 13.61 3.44 16.84
N ASN A 262 12.43 3.44 16.28
CA ASN A 262 11.44 4.51 16.44
C ASN A 262 10.38 4.17 17.52
N GLU A 263 10.47 3.02 18.19
CA GLU A 263 9.50 2.52 19.20
C GLU A 263 8.05 2.50 18.65
N VAL A 264 7.86 2.23 17.35
CA VAL A 264 6.53 2.20 16.68
C VAL A 264 6.14 0.77 16.29
N CYS A 265 6.49 -0.19 17.12
CA CYS A 265 6.23 -1.62 16.93
C CYS A 265 4.93 -2.12 17.58
N ASP A 266 4.22 -1.28 18.34
CA ASP A 266 2.98 -1.66 19.01
C ASP A 266 1.87 -2.02 18.03
N VAL A 267 1.14 -3.07 18.40
CA VAL A 267 0.10 -3.67 17.57
C VAL A 267 -1.27 -3.11 17.93
N ASN A 268 -1.96 -2.53 16.95
CA ASN A 268 -3.33 -2.09 17.09
C ASN A 268 -4.31 -3.28 17.01
N PRO A 269 -5.00 -3.66 18.08
CA PRO A 269 -5.90 -4.81 18.10
C PRO A 269 -7.05 -4.69 17.09
N PHE A 270 -7.53 -3.47 16.84
CA PHE A 270 -8.63 -3.25 15.90
C PHE A 270 -8.20 -3.43 14.45
N GLY A 271 -6.99 -2.97 14.11
CA GLY A 271 -6.43 -3.18 12.77
C GLY A 271 -6.24 -4.65 12.45
N VAL A 272 -5.70 -5.43 13.40
CA VAL A 272 -5.51 -6.89 13.25
C VAL A 272 -6.83 -7.60 12.97
N ILE A 273 -7.84 -7.37 13.81
CA ILE A 273 -9.16 -8.02 13.71
C ILE A 273 -9.89 -7.60 12.43
N ALA A 274 -9.81 -6.31 12.08
CA ALA A 274 -10.43 -5.80 10.86
C ALA A 274 -9.83 -6.42 9.60
N THR A 275 -8.50 -6.59 9.56
CA THR A 275 -7.82 -7.23 8.43
C THR A 275 -8.24 -8.70 8.27
N GLN A 276 -8.28 -9.45 9.38
CA GLN A 276 -8.76 -10.84 9.35
C GLN A 276 -10.19 -10.94 8.81
N ALA A 277 -11.10 -10.10 9.30
CA ALA A 277 -12.49 -10.09 8.85
C ALA A 277 -12.63 -9.64 7.39
N ALA A 278 -11.88 -8.62 6.97
CA ALA A 278 -11.88 -8.14 5.61
C ALA A 278 -11.43 -9.21 4.61
N TYR A 279 -10.30 -9.86 4.86
CA TYR A 279 -9.73 -10.83 3.93
C TYR A 279 -10.42 -12.21 3.97
N ASN A 280 -10.99 -12.60 5.10
CA ASN A 280 -11.70 -13.88 5.20
C ASN A 280 -13.17 -13.80 4.74
N GLU A 281 -13.83 -12.64 4.93
CA GLU A 281 -15.30 -12.57 4.79
C GLU A 281 -15.76 -11.35 3.97
N GLY A 282 -14.85 -10.42 3.59
CA GLY A 282 -15.21 -9.15 2.94
C GLY A 282 -15.21 -9.17 1.41
N GLU A 283 -14.84 -10.27 0.77
CA GLU A 283 -14.63 -10.34 -0.69
C GLU A 283 -15.86 -9.96 -1.51
N GLU A 284 -17.05 -10.41 -1.10
CA GLU A 284 -18.30 -10.07 -1.79
C GLU A 284 -18.58 -8.57 -1.76
N TRP A 285 -18.31 -7.90 -0.62
CA TRP A 285 -18.47 -6.45 -0.49
C TRP A 285 -17.53 -5.70 -1.45
N LEU A 286 -16.28 -6.10 -1.50
CA LEU A 286 -15.28 -5.50 -2.39
C LEU A 286 -15.65 -5.70 -3.87
N THR A 287 -16.10 -6.89 -4.24
CA THR A 287 -16.54 -7.18 -5.61
C THR A 287 -17.71 -6.28 -6.02
N GLN A 288 -18.72 -6.13 -5.15
CA GLN A 288 -19.87 -5.26 -5.44
C GLN A 288 -19.49 -3.77 -5.48
N LEU A 289 -18.51 -3.33 -4.66
CA LEU A 289 -17.97 -1.98 -4.73
C LEU A 289 -17.30 -1.70 -6.07
N ILE A 290 -16.43 -2.61 -6.53
CA ILE A 290 -15.74 -2.48 -7.82
C ILE A 290 -16.73 -2.48 -8.98
N GLU A 291 -17.74 -3.33 -8.95
CA GLU A 291 -18.81 -3.36 -9.95
C GLU A 291 -19.59 -2.05 -9.99
N LEU A 292 -19.91 -1.47 -8.82
CA LEU A 292 -20.55 -0.18 -8.73
C LEU A 292 -19.69 0.92 -9.38
N GLU A 293 -18.44 1.05 -8.94
CA GLU A 293 -17.52 2.10 -9.42
C GLU A 293 -17.20 1.97 -10.91
N PHE A 294 -17.17 0.74 -11.44
CA PHE A 294 -16.93 0.50 -12.86
C PHE A 294 -18.12 0.90 -13.75
N ASN A 295 -19.36 0.85 -13.22
CA ASN A 295 -20.58 1.16 -13.95
C ASN A 295 -21.03 2.63 -13.80
N LEU A 296 -20.32 3.47 -13.04
CA LEU A 296 -20.54 4.90 -12.92
C LEU A 296 -19.76 5.67 -13.99
#